data_78edd85ce15ede3d45d4536f1f19c40f
#
_entry.id   78edd85ce15ede3d45d4536f1f19c40f
#
_cell.length_a   1.000
_cell.length_b   1.000
_cell.length_c   1.000
_cell.angle_alpha   90.00
_cell.angle_beta   90.00
_cell.angle_gamma   90.00
#
_symmetry.space_group_name_H-M   'P 1'
#
loop_
_entity.id
_entity.type
_entity.pdbx_description
1 polymer ?
#
loop_
_entity_poly.entity_id
_entity_poly.type
_entity_poly.pdbx_seq_one_letter_code
_entity_poly.pdbx_strand_id
1 'polypeptide(L)'
;LNGAGIVHDTEVAMVGRTSEDVGAVLGTGEFGAARETGEVVNEAISRGAEKNIGLGQAVGEYLLEKNFPYNDMSLLTSAVRLNVPVTVHVAVGTDIVHIHPSADGAAIGKTTYQDFKIFCRIVSDLEGGAYLNIGSAVLLPEIFLKALTVARNLGHTVNNFTTANFD
;
A
#
# COMPACT_ATOMS: atom_id res chain seq x y z
N LEU A 1 -1.66 1.79 -3.83
CA LEU A 1 -0.41 2.38 -3.32
C LEU A 1 0.76 1.42 -3.49
N ASN A 2 2.00 1.92 -3.41
CA ASN A 2 3.21 1.11 -3.25
C ASN A 2 3.60 1.00 -1.77
N GLY A 3 4.68 0.27 -1.45
CA GLY A 3 5.17 0.13 -0.08
C GLY A 3 5.64 1.45 0.54
N ALA A 4 6.34 2.31 -0.21
CA ALA A 4 6.73 3.62 0.29
C ALA A 4 5.52 4.49 0.67
N GLY A 5 4.42 4.38 -0.06
CA GLY A 5 3.18 5.10 0.24
C GLY A 5 2.61 4.72 1.61
N ILE A 6 2.65 3.44 2.00
CA ILE A 6 2.17 3.05 3.34
C ILE A 6 3.12 3.46 4.45
N VAL A 7 4.42 3.49 4.20
CA VAL A 7 5.41 3.98 5.16
C VAL A 7 5.12 5.44 5.48
N HIS A 8 5.02 6.27 4.46
CA HIS A 8 4.74 7.71 4.62
C HIS A 8 3.36 7.95 5.27
N ASP A 9 2.32 7.24 4.84
CA ASP A 9 0.97 7.40 5.41
C ASP A 9 0.92 6.99 6.90
N THR A 10 1.66 5.93 7.26
CA THR A 10 1.81 5.49 8.67
C THR A 10 2.53 6.55 9.50
N GLU A 11 3.63 7.10 9.01
CA GLU A 11 4.38 8.16 9.70
C GLU A 11 3.55 9.42 9.87
N VAL A 12 2.81 9.81 8.82
CA VAL A 12 1.86 10.94 8.91
C VAL A 12 0.81 10.67 9.98
N ALA A 13 0.23 9.47 10.05
CA ALA A 13 -0.73 9.11 11.10
C ALA A 13 -0.13 9.20 12.51
N MET A 14 1.12 8.77 12.67
CA MET A 14 1.81 8.71 13.96
C MET A 14 2.26 10.09 14.46
N VAL A 15 2.90 10.89 13.58
CA VAL A 15 3.62 12.11 14.00
C VAL A 15 3.29 13.36 13.16
N GLY A 16 2.37 13.28 12.20
CA GLY A 16 1.93 14.40 11.36
C GLY A 16 2.91 14.79 10.24
N ARG A 17 3.98 14.04 10.06
CA ARG A 17 5.03 14.26 9.05
C ARG A 17 5.78 12.96 8.77
N THR A 18 6.57 12.92 7.70
CA THR A 18 7.52 11.82 7.50
C THR A 18 8.69 11.94 8.47
N SER A 19 9.24 10.82 8.92
CA SER A 19 10.37 10.77 9.86
C SER A 19 11.72 10.98 9.16
N GLU A 20 11.75 10.99 7.84
CA GLU A 20 12.97 10.91 7.06
C GLU A 20 13.57 12.28 6.73
N ASP A 21 14.79 12.52 7.23
CA ASP A 21 15.72 13.52 6.70
C ASP A 21 16.86 12.80 6.00
N VAL A 22 16.63 12.43 4.73
CA VAL A 22 17.58 11.65 3.92
C VAL A 22 18.92 12.38 3.79
N GLY A 23 18.91 13.72 3.69
CA GLY A 23 20.12 14.51 3.55
C GLY A 23 21.06 14.40 4.75
N ALA A 24 20.51 14.30 5.96
CA ALA A 24 21.29 14.23 7.18
C ALA A 24 21.91 12.84 7.43
N VAL A 25 21.28 11.76 6.95
CA VAL A 25 21.64 10.38 7.33
C VAL A 25 22.19 9.52 6.18
N LEU A 26 22.23 10.04 4.96
CA LEU A 26 22.62 9.27 3.77
C LEU A 26 24.04 8.65 3.86
N GLY A 27 24.96 9.27 4.61
CA GLY A 27 26.34 8.83 4.76
C GLY A 27 26.57 7.82 5.87
N THR A 28 25.63 7.62 6.79
CA THR A 28 25.78 6.78 7.99
C THR A 28 25.20 5.37 7.81
N GLY A 29 24.42 5.14 6.78
CA GLY A 29 23.67 3.90 6.54
C GLY A 29 22.38 3.78 7.36
N GLU A 30 22.01 4.81 8.09
CA GLU A 30 20.78 4.84 8.91
C GLU A 30 19.51 5.06 8.09
N PHE A 31 19.64 5.64 6.91
CA PHE A 31 18.65 5.84 5.85
C PHE A 31 17.17 5.74 6.31
N GLY A 32 16.71 6.70 7.14
CA GLY A 32 15.29 6.81 7.51
C GLY A 32 14.63 5.58 8.16
N ALA A 33 15.43 4.63 8.65
CA ALA A 33 14.93 3.37 9.22
C ALA A 33 14.40 3.59 10.65
N ALA A 34 13.29 4.37 10.78
CA ALA A 34 12.63 4.56 12.05
C ALA A 34 12.08 3.21 12.57
N ARG A 35 12.53 2.82 13.76
CA ARG A 35 12.15 1.56 14.40
C ARG A 35 10.64 1.46 14.56
N GLU A 36 10.01 2.51 15.04
CA GLU A 36 8.58 2.56 15.35
C GLU A 36 7.74 2.35 14.08
N THR A 37 8.17 2.92 12.97
CA THR A 37 7.51 2.74 11.67
C THR A 37 7.57 1.27 11.23
N GLY A 38 8.75 0.65 11.35
CA GLY A 38 8.95 -0.77 11.04
C GLY A 38 8.09 -1.68 11.92
N GLU A 39 8.04 -1.42 13.23
CA GLU A 39 7.23 -2.19 14.17
C GLU A 39 5.73 -2.08 13.86
N VAL A 40 5.22 -0.88 13.64
CA VAL A 40 3.79 -0.62 13.37
C VAL A 40 3.35 -1.28 12.07
N VAL A 41 4.09 -1.06 10.99
CA VAL A 41 3.70 -1.61 9.67
C VAL A 41 3.80 -3.14 9.65
N ASN A 42 4.89 -3.71 10.16
CA ASN A 42 5.08 -5.17 10.12
C ASN A 42 4.12 -5.91 11.05
N GLU A 43 3.78 -5.34 12.22
CA GLU A 43 2.75 -5.91 13.10
C GLU A 43 1.37 -5.89 12.41
N ALA A 44 1.01 -4.77 11.75
CA ALA A 44 -0.22 -4.69 10.99
C ALA A 44 -0.29 -5.73 9.86
N ILE A 45 0.81 -5.91 9.13
CA ILE A 45 0.93 -6.92 8.06
C ILE A 45 0.74 -8.33 8.62
N SER A 46 1.38 -8.67 9.74
CA SER A 46 1.27 -9.98 10.39
C SER A 46 -0.16 -10.29 10.80
N ARG A 47 -0.83 -9.34 11.46
CA ARG A 47 -2.26 -9.45 11.81
C ARG A 47 -3.18 -9.57 10.59
N GLY A 48 -2.86 -8.82 9.52
CA GLY A 48 -3.58 -8.92 8.24
C GLY A 48 -3.48 -10.30 7.62
N ALA A 49 -2.31 -10.91 7.69
CA ALA A 49 -2.07 -12.26 7.21
C ALA A 49 -2.87 -13.31 8.00
N GLU A 50 -2.97 -13.17 9.32
CA GLU A 50 -3.81 -14.03 10.17
C GLU A 50 -5.30 -13.89 9.82
N LYS A 51 -5.78 -12.66 9.64
CA LYS A 51 -7.17 -12.36 9.28
C LYS A 51 -7.53 -12.64 7.81
N ASN A 52 -6.56 -12.95 6.95
CA ASN A 52 -6.73 -13.09 5.50
C ASN A 52 -7.28 -11.83 4.80
N ILE A 53 -6.90 -10.66 5.26
CA ILE A 53 -7.24 -9.37 4.64
C ILE A 53 -6.05 -8.79 3.86
N GLY A 54 -6.33 -7.80 3.01
CA GLY A 54 -5.31 -7.09 2.24
C GLY A 54 -4.43 -6.20 3.12
N LEU A 55 -3.23 -5.89 2.63
CA LEU A 55 -2.23 -5.10 3.35
C LEU A 55 -2.75 -3.68 3.63
N GLY A 56 -3.38 -3.04 2.64
CA GLY A 56 -3.94 -1.70 2.80
C GLY A 56 -5.00 -1.63 3.91
N GLN A 57 -5.92 -2.59 3.92
CA GLN A 57 -6.93 -2.70 4.97
C GLN A 57 -6.28 -3.00 6.33
N ALA A 58 -5.33 -3.92 6.38
CA ALA A 58 -4.67 -4.33 7.62
C ALA A 58 -3.97 -3.16 8.32
N VAL A 59 -3.21 -2.35 7.56
CA VAL A 59 -2.52 -1.17 8.11
C VAL A 59 -3.55 -0.12 8.54
N GLY A 60 -4.55 0.18 7.72
CA GLY A 60 -5.59 1.16 8.07
C GLY A 60 -6.36 0.79 9.34
N GLU A 61 -6.78 -0.48 9.49
CA GLU A 61 -7.43 -0.99 10.72
C GLU A 61 -6.52 -0.86 11.94
N TYR A 62 -5.25 -1.22 11.78
CA TYR A 62 -4.28 -1.16 12.87
C TYR A 62 -4.02 0.27 13.35
N LEU A 63 -3.86 1.22 12.41
CA LEU A 63 -3.70 2.64 12.74
C LEU A 63 -4.91 3.19 13.50
N LEU A 64 -6.13 2.80 13.09
CA LEU A 64 -7.36 3.18 13.80
C LEU A 64 -7.42 2.59 15.21
N GLU A 65 -7.08 1.31 15.38
CA GLU A 65 -7.02 0.64 16.68
C GLU A 65 -6.05 1.34 17.64
N LYS A 66 -4.88 1.74 17.13
CA LYS A 66 -3.86 2.45 17.92
C LYS A 66 -4.23 3.90 18.25
N ASN A 67 -5.19 4.47 17.54
CA ASN A 67 -5.69 5.82 17.75
C ASN A 67 -4.58 6.88 17.77
N PHE A 68 -3.72 6.85 16.74
CA PHE A 68 -2.65 7.83 16.60
C PHE A 68 -3.19 9.25 16.40
N PRO A 69 -2.43 10.28 16.85
CA PRO A 69 -2.93 11.65 16.93
C PRO A 69 -3.29 12.29 15.59
N TYR A 70 -2.73 11.81 14.48
CA TYR A 70 -2.96 12.35 13.15
C TYR A 70 -3.66 11.36 12.20
N ASN A 71 -4.39 10.39 12.76
CA ASN A 71 -5.16 9.43 11.94
C ASN A 71 -6.09 10.10 10.91
N ASP A 72 -6.58 11.30 11.20
CA ASP A 72 -7.45 12.03 10.26
C ASP A 72 -6.72 12.53 9.01
N MET A 73 -5.39 12.54 9.01
CA MET A 73 -4.55 12.87 7.86
C MET A 73 -4.18 11.64 7.01
N SER A 74 -4.39 10.43 7.53
CA SER A 74 -4.02 9.18 6.84
C SER A 74 -5.04 8.79 5.78
N LEU A 75 -4.55 8.43 4.60
CA LEU A 75 -5.36 7.86 3.52
C LEU A 75 -5.92 6.49 3.89
N LEU A 76 -5.10 5.64 4.55
CA LEU A 76 -5.48 4.28 4.91
C LEU A 76 -6.59 4.27 5.96
N THR A 77 -6.48 5.10 7.00
CA THR A 77 -7.55 5.21 8.02
C THR A 77 -8.82 5.80 7.44
N SER A 78 -8.71 6.81 6.57
CA SER A 78 -9.84 7.40 5.87
C SER A 78 -10.55 6.39 4.98
N ALA A 79 -9.79 5.58 4.26
CA ALA A 79 -10.33 4.54 3.40
C ALA A 79 -11.10 3.47 4.20
N VAL A 80 -10.57 3.04 5.34
CA VAL A 80 -11.27 2.09 6.23
C VAL A 80 -12.57 2.71 6.77
N ARG A 81 -12.54 3.95 7.25
CA ARG A 81 -13.73 4.67 7.75
C ARG A 81 -14.82 4.82 6.68
N LEU A 82 -14.42 5.05 5.44
CA LEU A 82 -15.34 5.26 4.31
C LEU A 82 -15.69 3.97 3.58
N ASN A 83 -15.15 2.83 4.01
CA ASN A 83 -15.30 1.54 3.33
C ASN A 83 -14.89 1.60 1.85
N VAL A 84 -13.81 2.34 1.55
CA VAL A 84 -13.19 2.42 0.22
C VAL A 84 -11.99 1.48 0.19
N PRO A 85 -11.93 0.52 -0.74
CA PRO A 85 -10.79 -0.39 -0.80
C PRO A 85 -9.51 0.35 -1.19
N VAL A 86 -8.46 0.17 -0.38
CA VAL A 86 -7.09 0.58 -0.70
C VAL A 86 -6.23 -0.66 -0.78
N THR A 87 -5.57 -0.82 -1.92
CA THR A 87 -4.65 -1.94 -2.17
C THR A 87 -3.21 -1.46 -2.17
N VAL A 88 -2.33 -2.26 -1.58
CA VAL A 88 -0.90 -1.96 -1.47
C VAL A 88 -0.09 -3.05 -2.16
N HIS A 89 0.74 -2.62 -3.10
CA HIS A 89 1.53 -3.50 -3.93
C HIS A 89 3.02 -3.32 -3.60
N VAL A 90 3.59 -4.34 -2.96
CA VAL A 90 4.94 -4.32 -2.43
C VAL A 90 5.93 -4.93 -3.42
N ALA A 91 7.03 -4.21 -3.65
CA ALA A 91 8.26 -4.79 -4.20
C ALA A 91 9.20 -5.08 -3.03
N VAL A 92 9.39 -6.35 -2.68
CA VAL A 92 10.20 -6.73 -1.51
C VAL A 92 11.63 -6.25 -1.68
N GLY A 93 12.15 -5.56 -0.66
CA GLY A 93 13.50 -5.00 -0.64
C GLY A 93 13.58 -3.51 -0.99
N THR A 94 12.48 -2.86 -1.38
CA THR A 94 12.48 -1.44 -1.76
C THR A 94 12.19 -0.48 -0.60
N ASP A 95 11.61 -0.96 0.49
CA ASP A 95 11.13 -0.10 1.59
C ASP A 95 11.86 -0.38 2.91
N ILE A 96 11.99 0.64 3.75
CA ILE A 96 12.70 0.55 5.05
C ILE A 96 12.12 -0.51 5.99
N VAL A 97 10.83 -0.78 5.91
CA VAL A 97 10.17 -1.79 6.76
C VAL A 97 10.64 -3.22 6.47
N HIS A 98 11.20 -3.46 5.28
CA HIS A 98 11.72 -4.78 4.90
C HIS A 98 13.05 -5.14 5.56
N ILE A 99 13.85 -4.13 5.96
CA ILE A 99 15.12 -4.36 6.67
C ILE A 99 14.92 -4.47 8.19
N HIS A 100 13.72 -4.19 8.69
CA HIS A 100 13.42 -4.29 10.11
C HIS A 100 13.33 -5.76 10.56
N PRO A 101 13.88 -6.14 11.75
CA PRO A 101 13.87 -7.53 12.22
C PRO A 101 12.49 -8.18 12.37
N SER A 102 11.43 -7.38 12.51
CA SER A 102 10.05 -7.87 12.58
C SER A 102 9.43 -8.20 11.22
N ALA A 103 10.14 -7.99 10.11
CA ALA A 103 9.60 -8.25 8.79
C ALA A 103 9.38 -9.76 8.57
N ASP A 104 8.15 -10.13 8.23
CA ASP A 104 7.78 -11.49 7.81
C ASP A 104 7.45 -11.50 6.32
N GLY A 105 8.37 -12.04 5.52
CA GLY A 105 8.20 -12.13 4.07
C GLY A 105 6.99 -12.95 3.64
N ALA A 106 6.56 -13.96 4.42
CA ALA A 106 5.37 -14.75 4.14
C ALA A 106 4.10 -13.91 4.36
N ALA A 107 4.03 -13.16 5.46
CA ALA A 107 2.92 -12.25 5.75
C ALA A 107 2.82 -11.12 4.73
N ILE A 108 3.95 -10.50 4.35
CA ILE A 108 4.02 -9.49 3.28
C ILE A 108 3.49 -10.07 1.98
N GLY A 109 4.01 -11.23 1.56
CA GLY A 109 3.56 -11.88 0.33
C GLY A 109 2.07 -12.21 0.34
N LYS A 110 1.55 -12.74 1.45
CA LYS A 110 0.14 -13.10 1.59
C LYS A 110 -0.77 -11.87 1.49
N THR A 111 -0.46 -10.80 2.20
CA THR A 111 -1.32 -9.61 2.28
C THR A 111 -1.29 -8.76 1.01
N THR A 112 -0.10 -8.52 0.41
CA THR A 112 -0.02 -7.81 -0.87
C THR A 112 -0.62 -8.60 -2.03
N TYR A 113 -0.53 -9.95 -2.00
CA TYR A 113 -1.19 -10.78 -3.00
C TYR A 113 -2.71 -10.78 -2.84
N GLN A 114 -3.22 -10.68 -1.61
CA GLN A 114 -4.65 -10.45 -1.38
C GLN A 114 -5.10 -9.12 -1.97
N ASP A 115 -4.31 -8.06 -1.78
CA ASP A 115 -4.56 -6.74 -2.40
C ASP A 115 -4.54 -6.81 -3.93
N PHE A 116 -3.65 -7.58 -4.53
CA PHE A 116 -3.67 -7.79 -5.98
C PHE A 116 -4.99 -8.41 -6.45
N LYS A 117 -5.53 -9.40 -5.74
CA LYS A 117 -6.83 -9.99 -6.08
C LYS A 117 -7.98 -8.98 -5.94
N ILE A 118 -7.97 -8.15 -4.90
CA ILE A 118 -8.94 -7.07 -4.71
C ILE A 118 -8.83 -6.08 -5.87
N PHE A 119 -7.63 -5.70 -6.25
CA PHE A 119 -7.40 -4.78 -7.36
C PHE A 119 -7.87 -5.37 -8.70
N CYS A 120 -7.65 -6.66 -8.96
CA CYS A 120 -8.20 -7.34 -10.14
C CYS A 120 -9.74 -7.25 -10.15
N ARG A 121 -10.39 -7.40 -8.99
CA ARG A 121 -11.85 -7.27 -8.88
C ARG A 121 -12.31 -5.84 -9.21
N ILE A 122 -11.61 -4.83 -8.70
CA ILE A 122 -11.91 -3.42 -9.01
C ILE A 122 -11.74 -3.15 -10.50
N VAL A 123 -10.65 -3.62 -11.09
CA VAL A 123 -10.39 -3.45 -12.53
C VAL A 123 -11.42 -4.17 -13.40
N SER A 124 -12.01 -5.27 -12.93
CA SER A 124 -13.07 -5.96 -13.68
C SER A 124 -14.34 -5.13 -13.89
N ASP A 125 -14.55 -4.10 -13.08
CA ASP A 125 -15.69 -3.18 -13.17
C ASP A 125 -15.30 -1.82 -13.82
N LEU A 126 -14.13 -1.73 -14.47
CA LEU A 126 -13.59 -0.47 -15.00
C LEU A 126 -14.22 -0.03 -16.35
N GLU A 127 -15.06 -0.83 -16.99
CA GLU A 127 -15.69 -0.44 -18.25
C GLU A 127 -16.43 0.90 -18.11
N GLY A 128 -16.12 1.85 -18.97
CA GLY A 128 -16.64 3.23 -18.92
C GLY A 128 -16.05 4.12 -17.84
N GLY A 129 -15.12 3.61 -17.03
CA GLY A 129 -14.48 4.32 -15.95
C GLY A 129 -13.17 5.03 -16.34
N ALA A 130 -12.39 5.40 -15.32
CA ALA A 130 -11.08 6.02 -15.50
C ALA A 130 -10.03 5.38 -14.60
N TYR A 131 -8.84 5.12 -15.16
CA TYR A 131 -7.63 4.75 -14.43
C TYR A 131 -6.65 5.92 -14.44
N LEU A 132 -6.32 6.43 -13.26
CA LEU A 132 -5.37 7.51 -13.09
C LEU A 132 -4.08 6.96 -12.47
N ASN A 133 -2.97 7.05 -13.19
CA ASN A 133 -1.65 6.76 -12.66
C ASN A 133 -1.04 8.05 -12.13
N ILE A 134 -0.64 8.07 -10.85
CA ILE A 134 -0.10 9.27 -10.20
C ILE A 134 1.24 8.92 -9.55
N GLY A 135 2.32 9.48 -10.07
CA GLY A 135 3.67 9.38 -9.50
C GLY A 135 4.33 8.00 -9.56
N SER A 136 3.81 7.03 -10.34
CA SER A 136 4.43 5.72 -10.48
C SER A 136 4.90 5.49 -11.91
N ALA A 137 6.22 5.45 -12.11
CA ALA A 137 6.79 5.27 -13.45
C ALA A 137 6.65 3.83 -13.99
N VAL A 138 6.74 2.81 -13.14
CA VAL A 138 6.82 1.40 -13.56
C VAL A 138 5.88 0.48 -12.78
N LEU A 139 6.01 0.43 -11.45
CA LEU A 139 5.41 -0.61 -10.61
C LEU A 139 3.87 -0.67 -10.76
N LEU A 140 3.17 0.45 -10.51
CA LEU A 140 1.71 0.45 -10.51
C LEU A 140 1.11 0.29 -11.92
N PRO A 141 1.67 0.89 -12.99
CA PRO A 141 1.25 0.58 -14.36
C PRO A 141 1.38 -0.90 -14.73
N GLU A 142 2.48 -1.57 -14.34
CA GLU A 142 2.66 -3.00 -14.58
C GLU A 142 1.62 -3.84 -13.85
N ILE A 143 1.30 -3.50 -12.60
CA ILE A 143 0.26 -4.17 -11.82
C ILE A 143 -1.11 -3.99 -12.47
N PHE A 144 -1.42 -2.77 -12.94
CA PHE A 144 -2.67 -2.49 -13.65
C PHE A 144 -2.80 -3.34 -14.92
N LEU A 145 -1.76 -3.42 -15.73
CA LEU A 145 -1.78 -4.26 -16.95
C LEU A 145 -2.02 -5.73 -16.64
N LYS A 146 -1.45 -6.25 -15.54
CA LYS A 146 -1.67 -7.64 -15.11
C LYS A 146 -3.08 -7.83 -14.58
N ALA A 147 -3.61 -6.89 -13.80
CA ALA A 147 -4.99 -6.93 -13.31
C ALA A 147 -6.00 -6.89 -14.47
N LEU A 148 -5.77 -6.03 -15.47
CA LEU A 148 -6.57 -5.95 -16.69
C LEU A 148 -6.54 -7.26 -17.48
N THR A 149 -5.37 -7.89 -17.59
CA THR A 149 -5.21 -9.20 -18.22
C THR A 149 -6.03 -10.26 -17.50
N VAL A 150 -5.97 -10.31 -16.17
CA VAL A 150 -6.76 -11.24 -15.35
C VAL A 150 -8.26 -11.00 -15.56
N ALA A 151 -8.72 -9.76 -15.49
CA ALA A 151 -10.13 -9.41 -15.68
C ALA A 151 -10.65 -9.88 -17.03
N ARG A 152 -9.92 -9.61 -18.11
CA ARG A 152 -10.28 -10.03 -19.48
C ARG A 152 -10.28 -11.55 -19.66
N ASN A 153 -9.29 -12.25 -19.10
CA ASN A 153 -9.22 -13.71 -19.15
C ASN A 153 -10.36 -14.40 -18.40
N LEU A 154 -10.89 -13.73 -17.37
CA LEU A 154 -12.08 -14.18 -16.63
C LEU A 154 -13.41 -13.83 -17.34
N GLY A 155 -13.35 -13.21 -18.51
CA GLY A 155 -14.53 -12.91 -19.34
C GLY A 155 -15.17 -11.56 -19.07
N HIS A 156 -14.53 -10.68 -18.27
CA HIS A 156 -15.04 -9.33 -18.06
C HIS A 156 -14.74 -8.43 -19.27
N THR A 157 -15.76 -7.67 -19.71
CA THR A 157 -15.59 -6.68 -20.77
C THR A 157 -15.02 -5.41 -20.16
N VAL A 158 -13.73 -5.15 -20.42
CA VAL A 158 -13.02 -3.94 -20.00
C VAL A 158 -12.27 -3.40 -21.21
N ASN A 159 -13.00 -2.81 -22.16
CA ASN A 159 -12.46 -2.35 -23.43
C ASN A 159 -12.44 -0.83 -23.57
N ASN A 160 -13.41 -0.15 -22.98
CA ASN A 160 -13.59 1.29 -23.09
C ASN A 160 -13.44 1.95 -21.72
N PHE A 161 -12.31 2.53 -21.44
CA PHE A 161 -12.03 3.31 -20.24
C PHE A 161 -11.00 4.40 -20.54
N THR A 162 -10.97 5.44 -19.74
CA THR A 162 -10.02 6.54 -19.86
C THR A 162 -8.77 6.26 -19.03
N THR A 163 -7.60 6.57 -19.56
CA THR A 163 -6.35 6.55 -18.78
C THR A 163 -5.72 7.93 -18.77
N ALA A 164 -5.15 8.32 -17.62
CA ALA A 164 -4.32 9.52 -17.52
C ALA A 164 -3.09 9.23 -16.66
N ASN A 165 -1.97 9.81 -17.04
CA ASN A 165 -0.71 9.71 -16.31
C ASN A 165 -0.32 11.10 -15.80
N PHE A 166 -0.02 11.16 -14.50
CA PHE A 166 0.47 12.35 -13.81
C PHE A 166 1.85 12.01 -13.26
N ASP A 167 2.90 12.52 -13.92
CA ASP A 167 4.30 12.25 -13.61
C ASP A 167 5.00 13.53 -13.13
#